data_11b5f3b8f507e147794381f368d9524c
#
_entry.id   11b5f3b8f507e147794381f368d9524c
#
_cell.length_a   1.000
_cell.length_b   1.000
_cell.length_c   1.000
_cell.angle_alpha   90.00
_cell.angle_beta   90.00
_cell.angle_gamma   90.00
#
_symmetry.space_group_name_H-M   'P 1'
#
loop_
_entity.id
_entity.type
_entity.pdbx_description
1 polymer ?
#
loop_
_entity_poly.entity_id
_entity_poly.type
_entity_poly.pdbx_seq_one_letter_code
_entity_poly.pdbx_strand_id
1 'polypeptide(L)'
;MRRDIFQAIADPTRRAIITLIALQAMTPNAIADNFHTTRQSVSKHLRILTECQLVKQEQQGREIYYSLEIEKMKEIDKWLNQFRKIWETRFNQLDNVLSTMKKQKK
;
A
#
# COMPACT_ATOMS: atom_id res chain seq x y z
N MET A 1 3.18 -20.99 6.36
CA MET A 1 3.32 -19.58 6.74
C MET A 1 2.10 -18.82 6.24
N ARG A 2 1.49 -18.06 7.13
CA ARG A 2 0.28 -17.32 6.80
C ARG A 2 0.61 -16.06 5.99
N ARG A 3 -0.02 -15.91 4.82
CA ARG A 3 0.11 -14.72 3.98
C ARG A 3 -1.04 -13.78 4.29
N ASP A 4 -0.73 -12.58 4.74
CA ASP A 4 -1.73 -11.56 5.00
C ASP A 4 -1.34 -10.23 4.36
N ILE A 5 -2.24 -9.26 4.43
CA ILE A 5 -2.06 -7.96 3.79
C ILE A 5 -0.86 -7.20 4.35
N PHE A 6 -0.54 -7.36 5.61
CA PHE A 6 0.60 -6.68 6.23
C PHE A 6 1.92 -7.22 5.70
N GLN A 7 1.97 -8.51 5.46
CA GLN A 7 3.11 -9.15 4.83
C GLN A 7 3.29 -8.65 3.39
N ALA A 8 2.19 -8.47 2.67
CA ALA A 8 2.22 -7.94 1.31
C ALA A 8 2.87 -6.56 1.27
N ILE A 9 2.52 -5.68 2.19
CA ILE A 9 3.03 -4.30 2.18
C ILE A 9 4.34 -4.12 2.96
N ALA A 10 4.92 -5.20 3.48
CA ALA A 10 6.17 -5.11 4.23
C ALA A 10 7.39 -4.81 3.36
N ASP A 11 7.29 -5.04 2.06
CA ASP A 11 8.39 -4.85 1.12
C ASP A 11 8.20 -3.55 0.32
N PRO A 12 9.24 -2.68 0.24
CA PRO A 12 9.11 -1.41 -0.49
C PRO A 12 8.81 -1.59 -1.97
N THR A 13 9.36 -2.62 -2.62
CA THR A 13 9.09 -2.87 -4.03
C THR A 13 7.64 -3.26 -4.24
N ARG A 14 7.09 -4.09 -3.36
CA ARG A 14 5.67 -4.45 -3.44
C ARG A 14 4.76 -3.25 -3.21
N ARG A 15 5.12 -2.36 -2.28
CA ARG A 15 4.36 -1.11 -2.10
C ARG A 15 4.37 -0.25 -3.36
N ALA A 16 5.52 -0.17 -4.03
CA ALA A 16 5.64 0.59 -5.28
C ALA A 16 4.78 -0.03 -6.40
N ILE A 17 4.76 -1.36 -6.49
CA ILE A 17 3.91 -2.06 -7.46
C ILE A 17 2.43 -1.78 -7.20
N ILE A 18 2.01 -1.87 -5.93
CA ILE A 18 0.63 -1.58 -5.53
C ILE A 18 0.23 -0.17 -5.96
N THR A 19 1.08 0.80 -5.71
CA THR A 19 0.82 2.19 -6.09
C THR A 19 0.64 2.33 -7.59
N LEU A 20 1.47 1.62 -8.36
CA LEU A 20 1.40 1.68 -9.81
C LEU A 20 0.11 1.07 -10.36
N ILE A 21 -0.23 -0.15 -9.92
CA ILE A 21 -1.42 -0.85 -10.43
C ILE A 21 -2.73 -0.33 -9.85
N ALA A 22 -2.67 0.49 -8.80
CA ALA A 22 -3.86 1.17 -8.26
C ALA A 22 -4.46 2.14 -9.29
N LEU A 23 -3.63 2.68 -10.18
CA LEU A 23 -4.07 3.62 -11.22
C LEU A 23 -4.71 2.90 -12.40
N GLN A 24 -4.19 1.75 -12.78
CA GLN A 24 -4.76 0.91 -13.83
C GLN A 24 -4.14 -0.48 -13.79
N ALA A 25 -4.89 -1.47 -14.25
CA ALA A 25 -4.39 -2.84 -14.36
C ALA A 25 -3.20 -2.89 -15.34
N MET A 26 -2.20 -3.69 -15.01
CA MET A 26 -0.97 -3.78 -15.82
C MET A 26 -0.49 -5.21 -15.93
N THR A 27 0.22 -5.49 -17.03
CA THR A 27 0.90 -6.77 -17.22
C THR A 27 2.23 -6.79 -16.45
N PRO A 28 2.78 -7.97 -16.15
CA PRO A 28 4.10 -8.04 -15.52
C PRO A 28 5.21 -7.34 -16.32
N ASN A 29 5.16 -7.43 -17.65
CA ASN A 29 6.15 -6.76 -18.50
C ASN A 29 6.07 -5.25 -18.36
N ALA A 30 4.85 -4.69 -18.37
CA ALA A 30 4.65 -3.25 -18.20
C ALA A 30 5.13 -2.77 -16.84
N ILE A 31 4.87 -3.55 -15.79
CA ILE A 31 5.36 -3.25 -14.44
C ILE A 31 6.89 -3.26 -14.42
N ALA A 32 7.49 -4.30 -14.99
CA ALA A 32 8.95 -4.43 -15.04
C ALA A 32 9.60 -3.25 -15.75
N ASP A 33 9.01 -2.79 -16.87
CA ASP A 33 9.51 -1.65 -17.62
C ASP A 33 9.51 -0.38 -16.77
N ASN A 34 8.48 -0.20 -15.95
CA ASN A 34 8.39 0.98 -15.08
C ASN A 34 9.46 1.02 -13.99
N PHE A 35 9.95 -0.15 -13.55
CA PHE A 35 10.93 -0.22 -12.48
C PHE A 35 12.33 -0.59 -12.95
N HIS A 36 12.54 -0.68 -14.26
CA HIS A 36 13.84 -1.04 -14.85
C HIS A 36 14.38 -2.35 -14.25
N THR A 37 13.50 -3.32 -14.09
CA THR A 37 13.82 -4.62 -13.51
C THR A 37 13.36 -5.74 -14.43
N THR A 38 13.59 -7.00 -14.02
CA THR A 38 13.22 -8.16 -14.81
C THR A 38 11.79 -8.57 -14.57
N ARG A 39 11.18 -9.21 -15.55
CA ARG A 39 9.86 -9.79 -15.42
C ARG A 39 9.83 -10.83 -14.31
N GLN A 40 10.90 -11.61 -14.17
CA GLN A 40 11.00 -12.66 -13.15
C GLN A 40 10.93 -12.08 -11.74
N SER A 41 11.62 -10.95 -11.51
CA SER A 41 11.58 -10.27 -10.23
C SER A 41 10.18 -9.77 -9.90
N VAL A 42 9.53 -9.13 -10.89
CA VAL A 42 8.15 -8.65 -10.73
C VAL A 42 7.20 -9.81 -10.47
N SER A 43 7.35 -10.92 -11.20
CA SER A 43 6.48 -12.10 -11.03
C SER A 43 6.52 -12.66 -9.63
N LYS A 44 7.70 -12.66 -8.98
CA LYS A 44 7.82 -13.10 -7.59
C LYS A 44 7.01 -12.22 -6.66
N HIS A 45 7.13 -10.90 -6.82
CA HIS A 45 6.36 -9.95 -6.00
C HIS A 45 4.87 -10.07 -6.24
N LEU A 46 4.46 -10.21 -7.51
CA LEU A 46 3.05 -10.38 -7.85
C LEU A 46 2.46 -11.66 -7.28
N ARG A 47 3.25 -12.74 -7.23
CA ARG A 47 2.79 -13.99 -6.63
C ARG A 47 2.49 -13.81 -5.15
N ILE A 48 3.38 -13.15 -4.42
CA ILE A 48 3.17 -12.86 -3.00
C ILE A 48 1.93 -11.99 -2.80
N LEU A 49 1.80 -10.93 -3.62
CA LEU A 49 0.63 -10.06 -3.55
C LEU A 49 -0.68 -10.81 -3.85
N THR A 50 -0.64 -11.75 -4.80
CA THR A 50 -1.81 -12.59 -5.12
C THR A 50 -2.15 -13.53 -3.97
N GLU A 51 -1.13 -14.15 -3.37
CA GLU A 51 -1.33 -15.03 -2.21
C GLU A 51 -1.90 -14.30 -1.02
N CYS A 52 -1.58 -13.01 -0.87
CA CYS A 52 -2.15 -12.15 0.17
C CYS A 52 -3.53 -11.60 -0.20
N GLN A 53 -4.03 -11.93 -1.39
CA GLN A 53 -5.33 -11.49 -1.90
C GLN A 53 -5.44 -9.97 -2.09
N LEU A 54 -4.30 -9.30 -2.23
CA LEU A 54 -4.27 -7.86 -2.43
C LEU A 54 -4.37 -7.47 -3.89
N VAL A 55 -3.99 -8.36 -4.79
CA VAL A 55 -4.14 -8.15 -6.23
C VAL A 55 -4.92 -9.31 -6.83
N LYS A 56 -5.58 -9.02 -7.94
CA LYS A 56 -6.29 -10.04 -8.71
C LYS A 56 -5.75 -10.06 -10.13
N GLN A 57 -5.88 -11.22 -10.75
CA GLN A 57 -5.46 -11.47 -12.12
C GLN A 57 -6.66 -11.52 -13.02
N GLU A 58 -6.55 -10.95 -14.20
CA GLU A 58 -7.57 -11.04 -15.22
C GLU A 58 -6.90 -11.30 -16.56
N GLN A 59 -7.28 -12.41 -17.20
CA GLN A 59 -6.73 -12.74 -18.50
C GLN A 59 -7.49 -12.01 -19.58
N GLN A 60 -6.76 -11.30 -20.44
CA GLN A 60 -7.30 -10.61 -21.61
C GLN A 60 -6.47 -11.04 -22.81
N GLY A 61 -7.04 -11.91 -23.65
CA GLY A 61 -6.31 -12.47 -24.76
C GLY A 61 -5.18 -13.38 -24.28
N ARG A 62 -3.97 -13.06 -24.70
CA ARG A 62 -2.77 -13.82 -24.32
C ARG A 62 -2.06 -13.24 -23.11
N GLU A 63 -2.55 -12.15 -22.56
CA GLU A 63 -1.90 -11.45 -21.48
C GLU A 63 -2.70 -11.54 -20.20
N ILE A 64 -1.98 -11.48 -19.06
CA ILE A 64 -2.59 -11.44 -17.74
C ILE A 64 -2.34 -10.05 -17.16
N TYR A 65 -3.43 -9.40 -16.76
CA TYR A 65 -3.41 -8.09 -16.13
C TYR A 65 -3.59 -8.24 -14.63
N TYR A 66 -2.82 -7.48 -13.88
CA TYR A 66 -2.90 -7.45 -12.42
C TYR A 66 -3.49 -6.11 -12.00
N SER A 67 -4.46 -6.17 -11.10
CA SER A 67 -5.11 -4.98 -10.56
C SER A 67 -5.21 -5.09 -9.05
N LEU A 68 -5.36 -3.93 -8.40
CA LEU A 68 -5.45 -3.86 -6.95
C LEU A 68 -6.86 -4.25 -6.49
N GLU A 69 -6.92 -5.09 -5.45
CA GLU A 69 -8.15 -5.38 -4.74
C GLU A 69 -8.35 -4.32 -3.66
N ILE A 70 -9.03 -3.24 -4.02
CA ILE A 70 -9.21 -2.07 -3.14
C ILE A 70 -9.92 -2.47 -1.84
N GLU A 71 -10.88 -3.39 -1.91
CA GLU A 71 -11.59 -3.86 -0.73
C GLU A 71 -10.66 -4.46 0.32
N LYS A 72 -9.60 -5.12 -0.14
CA LYS A 72 -8.61 -5.72 0.76
C LYS A 72 -7.80 -4.64 1.49
N MET A 73 -7.62 -3.49 0.88
CA MET A 73 -6.93 -2.37 1.51
C MET A 73 -7.65 -1.83 2.74
N LYS A 74 -8.95 -2.09 2.84
CA LYS A 74 -9.74 -1.68 4.01
C LYS A 74 -9.25 -2.33 5.30
N GLU A 75 -8.62 -3.50 5.23
CA GLU A 75 -8.03 -4.14 6.41
C GLU A 75 -6.94 -3.28 7.01
N ILE A 76 -6.13 -2.65 6.16
CA ILE A 76 -5.08 -1.74 6.61
C ILE A 76 -5.71 -0.50 7.26
N ASP A 77 -6.69 0.08 6.60
CA ASP A 77 -7.40 1.26 7.11
C ASP A 77 -8.05 0.97 8.46
N LYS A 78 -8.70 -0.17 8.59
CA LYS A 78 -9.34 -0.59 9.84
C LYS A 78 -8.31 -0.73 10.96
N TRP A 79 -7.16 -1.32 10.66
CA TRP A 79 -6.10 -1.48 11.64
C TRP A 79 -5.54 -0.12 12.06
N LEU A 80 -5.28 0.76 11.10
CA LEU A 80 -4.77 2.11 11.38
C LEU A 80 -5.76 2.94 12.19
N ASN A 81 -7.06 2.70 11.97
CA ASN A 81 -8.11 3.47 12.63
C ASN A 81 -8.06 3.37 14.16
N GLN A 82 -7.61 2.24 14.71
CA GLN A 82 -7.46 2.09 16.16
C GLN A 82 -6.41 3.05 16.74
N PHE A 83 -5.49 3.52 15.91
CA PHE A 83 -4.42 4.42 16.34
C PHE A 83 -4.70 5.89 16.03
N ARG A 84 -5.69 6.19 15.16
CA ARG A 84 -5.97 7.55 14.71
C ARG A 84 -6.29 8.48 15.86
N LYS A 85 -7.13 8.06 16.78
CA LYS A 85 -7.49 8.86 17.94
C LYS A 85 -6.27 9.19 18.79
N ILE A 86 -5.36 8.24 18.91
CA ILE A 86 -4.15 8.42 19.72
C ILE A 86 -3.27 9.51 19.13
N TRP A 87 -2.94 9.42 17.84
CA TRP A 87 -2.04 10.41 17.25
C TRP A 87 -2.74 11.76 17.06
N GLU A 88 -4.04 11.78 16.73
CA GLU A 88 -4.81 13.02 16.63
C GLU A 88 -4.87 13.75 17.97
N THR A 89 -5.11 13.02 19.06
CA THR A 89 -5.10 13.58 20.40
C THR A 89 -3.73 14.17 20.73
N ARG A 90 -2.66 13.45 20.42
CA ARG A 90 -1.29 13.92 20.66
C ARG A 90 -0.96 15.16 19.86
N PHE A 91 -1.33 15.20 18.58
CA PHE A 91 -1.16 16.39 17.76
C PHE A 91 -1.94 17.58 18.29
N ASN A 92 -3.18 17.35 18.72
CA ASN A 92 -4.01 18.41 19.32
C ASN A 92 -3.40 18.93 20.61
N GLN A 93 -2.86 18.05 21.45
CA GLN A 93 -2.17 18.45 22.68
C GLN A 93 -0.93 19.30 22.35
N LEU A 94 -0.18 18.91 21.33
CA LEU A 94 0.99 19.68 20.90
C LEU A 94 0.59 21.05 20.41
N ASP A 95 -0.47 21.14 19.60
CA ASP A 95 -1.00 22.41 19.10
C ASP A 95 -1.41 23.32 20.25
N ASN A 96 -2.07 22.75 21.27
CA ASN A 96 -2.48 23.52 22.46
C ASN A 96 -1.27 24.05 23.23
N VAL A 97 -0.25 23.24 23.39
CA VAL A 97 1.01 23.66 24.05
C VAL A 97 1.67 24.78 23.26
N LEU A 98 1.77 24.63 21.94
CA LEU A 98 2.37 25.64 21.08
C LEU A 98 1.57 26.96 21.11
N SER A 99 0.24 26.89 21.10
CA SER A 99 -0.62 28.06 21.21
C SER A 99 -0.39 28.77 22.55
N THR A 100 -0.32 28.02 23.64
CA THR A 100 -0.07 28.56 24.98
C THR A 100 1.28 29.26 25.04
N MET A 101 2.31 28.63 24.47
CA MET A 101 3.66 29.22 24.42
C MET A 101 3.67 30.51 23.61
N LYS A 102 2.96 30.58 22.48
CA LYS A 102 2.86 31.79 21.67
C LYS A 102 2.16 32.91 22.42
N LYS A 103 1.11 32.59 23.21
CA LYS A 103 0.39 33.59 24.02
C LYS A 103 1.24 34.15 25.14
N GLN A 104 2.19 33.35 25.67
CA GLN A 104 3.08 33.77 26.74
C GLN A 104 4.25 34.60 26.26
N LYS A 105 4.54 34.57 24.96
CA LYS A 105 5.58 35.41 24.36
C LYS A 105 5.02 36.79 24.04
N LYS A 106 5.09 37.65 25.00
CA LYS A 106 4.85 39.06 24.76
C LYS A 106 6.16 39.82 24.78
#